data_b2a3736f1e2de205dba2a3590ad37a96
#
_entry.id   b2a3736f1e2de205dba2a3590ad37a96
#
_cell.length_a   1.000
_cell.length_b   1.000
_cell.length_c   1.000
_cell.angle_alpha   90.00
_cell.angle_beta   90.00
_cell.angle_gamma   90.00
#
_symmetry.space_group_name_H-M   'P 1'
#
loop_
_entity.id
_entity.type
_entity.pdbx_description
1 polymer ?
#
loop_
_entity_poly.entity_id
_entity_poly.type
_entity_poly.pdbx_seq_one_letter_code
_entity_poly.pdbx_strand_id
1 'polypeptide(L)'
;GLAPYGYDLVKSGRFNKRKHEVFELAINEAEAAVVRIIFDKYVHEGFGAQRIATYLNNLGYRARTGKMWHHASIRGIICNLTYTGVLRSGESRSQMLPHLQIIAPELFEAAQHIRTSRANSAEQERRVPLNTRGQSLLAGNVFCGHCGSRLALTTNGKAYPCKEDAHRIVKRVRYICYGKTRKQTECDGQTGYTAHILDGIIDKVVRQIFERMKAIPKSEIVNIRYREKMEERKTLLKSAKSDYAKAAAELDTLRAEVIKSLRGESAFSQDLLGSLISDCETKCLEVQHTMEAAQAAYDEGQAMLDALNAQYDDIISWADMYDSASMESKKMIVSCLIRRVEVYRDYRLHIDFNIDFEQFSAGLDISAIAA
;
A
#
# COMPACT_ATOMS: atom_id res chain seq x y z
N GLY A 1 22.52 9.92 27.95
CA GLY A 1 22.34 8.77 27.05
C GLY A 1 23.22 8.94 25.82
N LEU A 2 23.35 7.91 25.00
CA LEU A 2 24.06 7.97 23.71
C LEU A 2 23.11 8.56 22.67
N ALA A 3 23.64 9.43 21.77
CA ALA A 3 22.88 9.90 20.63
C ALA A 3 22.53 8.74 19.67
N PRO A 4 21.36 8.77 19.02
CA PRO A 4 21.07 7.86 17.92
C PRO A 4 22.13 7.97 16.81
N TYR A 5 22.38 6.90 16.09
CA TYR A 5 23.26 6.92 14.91
C TYR A 5 22.75 7.96 13.90
N GLY A 6 23.60 8.78 13.35
CA GLY A 6 23.23 9.93 12.53
C GLY A 6 23.21 11.26 13.25
N TYR A 7 23.40 11.24 14.60
CA TYR A 7 23.43 12.46 15.41
C TYR A 7 24.58 12.43 16.42
N ASP A 8 25.12 13.61 16.71
CA ASP A 8 26.06 13.83 17.80
C ASP A 8 25.40 14.60 18.94
N LEU A 9 25.93 14.47 20.16
CA LEU A 9 25.53 15.28 21.30
C LEU A 9 26.43 16.50 21.38
N VAL A 10 25.84 17.68 21.26
CA VAL A 10 26.54 18.96 21.43
C VAL A 10 26.08 19.63 22.71
N LYS A 11 26.97 20.37 23.34
CA LYS A 11 26.66 21.13 24.55
C LYS A 11 25.74 22.29 24.19
N SER A 12 24.60 22.41 24.90
CA SER A 12 23.61 23.48 24.63
C SER A 12 23.90 24.81 25.35
N GLY A 13 24.87 24.80 26.27
CA GLY A 13 25.13 25.95 27.15
C GLY A 13 24.07 26.15 28.25
N ARG A 14 23.04 25.29 28.30
CA ARG A 14 21.98 25.33 29.31
C ARG A 14 22.26 24.30 30.41
N PHE A 15 21.83 24.65 31.62
CA PHE A 15 21.99 23.79 32.78
C PHE A 15 20.63 23.35 33.33
N ASN A 16 20.51 22.06 33.71
CA ASN A 16 19.30 21.58 34.34
C ASN A 16 19.23 22.03 35.84
N LYS A 17 18.10 21.70 36.51
CA LYS A 17 17.89 22.03 37.93
C LYS A 17 18.98 21.49 38.89
N ARG A 18 19.73 20.47 38.43
CA ARG A 18 20.84 19.84 39.19
C ARG A 18 22.20 20.38 38.76
N LYS A 19 22.27 21.49 38.06
CA LYS A 19 23.51 22.13 37.53
C LYS A 19 24.31 21.23 36.55
N HIS A 20 23.71 20.22 35.95
CA HIS A 20 24.34 19.48 34.86
C HIS A 20 24.03 20.15 33.52
N GLU A 21 25.05 20.25 32.69
CA GLU A 21 24.91 20.81 31.34
C GLU A 21 23.98 19.91 30.48
N VAL A 22 23.06 20.54 29.77
CA VAL A 22 22.11 19.89 28.87
C VAL A 22 22.76 19.75 27.51
N PHE A 23 22.60 18.59 26.88
CA PHE A 23 23.07 18.31 25.53
C PHE A 23 21.90 18.35 24.56
N GLU A 24 22.18 18.81 23.35
CA GLU A 24 21.26 18.81 22.21
C GLU A 24 21.79 17.92 21.10
N LEU A 25 20.89 17.45 20.24
CA LEU A 25 21.28 16.65 19.07
C LEU A 25 21.70 17.59 17.93
N ALA A 26 22.77 17.22 17.23
CA ALA A 26 23.16 17.82 15.94
C ALA A 26 23.33 16.69 14.93
N ILE A 27 23.02 16.95 13.65
CA ILE A 27 23.19 15.96 12.59
C ILE A 27 24.70 15.72 12.37
N ASN A 28 25.08 14.43 12.34
CA ASN A 28 26.38 13.97 11.85
C ASN A 28 26.19 13.54 10.39
N GLU A 29 26.63 14.36 9.44
CA GLU A 29 26.36 14.13 8.01
C GLU A 29 26.97 12.83 7.47
N ALA A 30 28.09 12.38 7.99
CA ALA A 30 28.70 11.12 7.57
C ALA A 30 27.82 9.91 7.97
N GLU A 31 27.27 9.92 9.19
CA GLU A 31 26.34 8.90 9.65
C GLU A 31 24.92 9.07 9.03
N ALA A 32 24.49 10.32 8.85
CA ALA A 32 23.19 10.63 8.23
C ALA A 32 23.12 10.11 6.78
N ALA A 33 24.21 10.17 6.03
CA ALA A 33 24.30 9.56 4.69
C ALA A 33 24.02 8.05 4.73
N VAL A 34 24.54 7.33 5.73
CA VAL A 34 24.27 5.90 5.91
C VAL A 34 22.80 5.65 6.30
N VAL A 35 22.19 6.52 7.12
CA VAL A 35 20.76 6.43 7.47
C VAL A 35 19.90 6.58 6.21
N ARG A 36 20.21 7.55 5.33
CA ARG A 36 19.50 7.73 4.05
C ARG A 36 19.61 6.48 3.16
N ILE A 37 20.79 5.87 3.06
CA ILE A 37 21.01 4.60 2.32
C ILE A 37 20.13 3.48 2.93
N ILE A 38 20.03 3.37 4.26
CA ILE A 38 19.22 2.34 4.92
C ILE A 38 17.74 2.48 4.52
N PHE A 39 17.18 3.69 4.57
CA PHE A 39 15.79 3.93 4.22
C PHE A 39 15.53 3.73 2.73
N ASP A 40 16.43 4.20 1.85
CA ASP A 40 16.34 3.98 0.41
C ASP A 40 16.29 2.49 0.06
N LYS A 41 17.26 1.71 0.53
CA LYS A 41 17.30 0.25 0.33
C LYS A 41 16.08 -0.48 0.91
N TYR A 42 15.54 0.02 2.03
CA TYR A 42 14.39 -0.60 2.68
C TYR A 42 13.09 -0.34 1.91
N VAL A 43 12.86 0.89 1.46
CA VAL A 43 11.61 1.33 0.83
C VAL A 43 11.62 1.05 -0.67
N HIS A 44 12.63 1.50 -1.38
CA HIS A 44 12.65 1.44 -2.84
C HIS A 44 13.16 0.09 -3.39
N GLU A 45 14.13 -0.53 -2.71
CA GLU A 45 14.63 -1.83 -3.16
C GLU A 45 14.05 -3.03 -2.39
N GLY A 46 13.18 -2.79 -1.41
CA GLY A 46 12.52 -3.85 -0.66
C GLY A 46 13.46 -4.73 0.19
N PHE A 47 14.67 -4.26 0.52
CA PHE A 47 15.62 -5.04 1.31
C PHE A 47 15.11 -5.26 2.74
N GLY A 48 15.30 -6.48 3.27
CA GLY A 48 15.12 -6.74 4.69
C GLY A 48 16.32 -6.25 5.52
N ALA A 49 16.10 -6.02 6.82
CA ALA A 49 17.13 -5.49 7.72
C ALA A 49 18.44 -6.29 7.71
N GLN A 50 18.40 -7.63 7.59
CA GLN A 50 19.58 -8.47 7.48
C GLN A 50 20.34 -8.22 6.17
N ARG A 51 19.63 -8.04 5.06
CA ARG A 51 20.24 -7.77 3.75
C ARG A 51 20.91 -6.39 3.74
N ILE A 52 20.28 -5.37 4.34
CA ILE A 52 20.86 -4.04 4.49
C ILE A 52 22.13 -4.10 5.33
N ALA A 53 22.10 -4.81 6.49
CA ALA A 53 23.28 -4.99 7.31
C ALA A 53 24.44 -5.62 6.53
N THR A 54 24.17 -6.68 5.76
CA THR A 54 25.17 -7.33 4.91
C THR A 54 25.71 -6.39 3.82
N TYR A 55 24.82 -5.62 3.18
CA TYR A 55 25.17 -4.64 2.14
C TYR A 55 26.13 -3.57 2.68
N LEU A 56 25.79 -2.97 3.83
CA LEU A 56 26.64 -1.95 4.46
C LEU A 56 27.99 -2.52 4.90
N ASN A 57 28.00 -3.73 5.44
CA ASN A 57 29.25 -4.40 5.84
C ASN A 57 30.17 -4.70 4.67
N ASN A 58 29.60 -5.10 3.52
CA ASN A 58 30.36 -5.37 2.30
C ASN A 58 30.95 -4.09 1.70
N LEU A 59 30.26 -2.94 1.84
CA LEU A 59 30.77 -1.63 1.45
C LEU A 59 31.78 -1.03 2.45
N GLY A 60 32.07 -1.73 3.54
CA GLY A 60 33.02 -1.26 4.55
C GLY A 60 32.42 -0.33 5.61
N TYR A 61 31.14 0.01 5.53
CA TYR A 61 30.49 0.80 6.59
C TYR A 61 30.47 0.06 7.91
N ARG A 62 30.68 0.79 9.01
CA ARG A 62 30.65 0.25 10.37
C ARG A 62 29.72 1.07 11.24
N ALA A 63 29.18 0.42 12.28
CA ALA A 63 28.43 1.10 13.33
C ALA A 63 29.37 2.02 14.13
N ARG A 64 28.84 2.98 14.87
CA ARG A 64 29.62 3.93 15.71
C ARG A 64 30.64 3.26 16.64
N THR A 65 30.35 2.05 17.09
CA THR A 65 31.25 1.25 17.90
C THR A 65 32.40 0.57 17.14
N GLY A 66 32.52 0.81 15.82
CA GLY A 66 33.48 0.13 14.94
C GLY A 66 33.07 -1.30 14.57
N LYS A 67 31.97 -1.83 15.14
CA LYS A 67 31.48 -3.19 14.88
C LYS A 67 30.71 -3.27 13.57
N MET A 68 30.56 -4.50 13.07
CA MET A 68 29.72 -4.80 11.91
C MET A 68 28.26 -4.49 12.18
N TRP A 69 27.54 -4.07 11.14
CA TRP A 69 26.11 -3.88 11.20
C TRP A 69 25.38 -5.20 11.44
N HIS A 70 24.38 -5.15 12.31
CA HIS A 70 23.50 -6.27 12.59
C HIS A 70 22.04 -5.91 12.31
N HIS A 71 21.21 -6.88 11.95
CA HIS A 71 19.80 -6.64 11.61
C HIS A 71 19.02 -5.88 12.70
N ALA A 72 19.36 -6.13 13.98
CA ALA A 72 18.70 -5.45 15.11
C ALA A 72 19.01 -3.94 15.11
N SER A 73 20.25 -3.53 14.80
CA SER A 73 20.63 -2.11 14.67
C SER A 73 19.90 -1.43 13.54
N ILE A 74 19.80 -2.10 12.38
CA ILE A 74 19.06 -1.58 11.21
C ILE A 74 17.57 -1.43 11.57
N ARG A 75 16.95 -2.41 12.26
CA ARG A 75 15.56 -2.30 12.71
C ARG A 75 15.37 -1.14 13.68
N GLY A 76 16.31 -0.92 14.59
CA GLY A 76 16.30 0.22 15.50
C GLY A 76 16.29 1.55 14.76
N ILE A 77 17.09 1.68 13.69
CA ILE A 77 17.12 2.87 12.85
C ILE A 77 15.79 3.06 12.14
N ILE A 78 15.25 2.05 11.45
CA ILE A 78 14.00 2.12 10.71
C ILE A 78 12.82 2.52 11.61
N CYS A 79 12.82 2.12 12.89
CA CYS A 79 11.72 2.42 13.80
C CYS A 79 11.88 3.75 14.56
N ASN A 80 12.99 4.45 14.43
CA ASN A 80 13.26 5.63 15.24
C ASN A 80 12.71 6.90 14.58
N LEU A 81 11.68 7.47 15.20
CA LEU A 81 11.00 8.69 14.74
C LEU A 81 11.92 9.92 14.73
N THR A 82 13.00 9.93 15.49
CA THR A 82 13.94 11.04 15.57
C THR A 82 14.48 11.46 14.19
N TYR A 83 14.58 10.51 13.25
CA TYR A 83 15.05 10.82 11.89
C TYR A 83 14.12 11.72 11.07
N THR A 84 12.87 11.87 11.47
CA THR A 84 11.93 12.85 10.89
C THR A 84 12.00 14.21 11.54
N GLY A 85 12.93 14.44 12.46
CA GLY A 85 13.02 15.67 13.24
C GLY A 85 12.07 15.74 14.45
N VAL A 86 11.39 14.64 14.81
CA VAL A 86 10.48 14.57 15.96
C VAL A 86 11.14 13.83 17.10
N LEU A 87 11.35 14.51 18.22
CA LEU A 87 11.88 13.91 19.46
C LEU A 87 10.74 13.27 20.26
N ARG A 88 11.02 12.11 20.84
CA ARG A 88 10.07 11.38 21.68
C ARG A 88 10.63 11.17 23.09
N SER A 89 9.81 11.44 24.10
CA SER A 89 10.08 11.14 25.50
C SER A 89 8.87 10.46 26.13
N GLY A 90 8.93 9.16 26.32
CA GLY A 90 7.77 8.35 26.72
C GLY A 90 6.66 8.43 25.66
N GLU A 91 5.48 8.92 26.04
CA GLU A 91 4.34 9.13 25.11
C GLU A 91 4.32 10.53 24.49
N SER A 92 5.10 11.46 25.05
CA SER A 92 5.17 12.83 24.53
C SER A 92 6.03 12.91 23.28
N ARG A 93 5.60 13.74 22.31
CA ARG A 93 6.33 14.05 21.08
C ARG A 93 6.55 15.54 20.98
N SER A 94 7.71 15.96 20.49
CA SER A 94 7.98 17.35 20.15
C SER A 94 7.24 17.76 18.87
N GLN A 95 7.17 19.06 18.62
CA GLN A 95 6.95 19.55 17.26
C GLN A 95 8.13 19.12 16.38
N MET A 96 7.91 19.11 15.07
CA MET A 96 8.95 18.81 14.11
C MET A 96 10.04 19.88 14.14
N LEU A 97 11.28 19.46 14.24
CA LEU A 97 12.48 20.28 14.30
C LEU A 97 13.25 20.11 12.97
N PRO A 98 13.12 21.05 12.01
CA PRO A 98 13.70 20.90 10.66
C PRO A 98 15.22 20.67 10.66
N HIS A 99 15.93 21.28 11.60
CA HIS A 99 17.39 21.15 11.74
C HIS A 99 17.86 19.76 12.21
N LEU A 100 16.92 18.88 12.64
CA LEU A 100 17.20 17.49 13.03
C LEU A 100 16.66 16.48 12.02
N GLN A 101 16.04 16.92 10.95
CA GLN A 101 15.44 16.03 9.95
C GLN A 101 16.52 15.42 9.03
N ILE A 102 16.65 14.10 9.05
CA ILE A 102 17.50 13.31 8.12
C ILE A 102 16.66 12.69 7.02
N ILE A 103 15.44 12.25 7.35
CA ILE A 103 14.52 11.51 6.48
C ILE A 103 13.21 12.27 6.36
N ALA A 104 12.66 12.34 5.14
CA ALA A 104 11.33 12.90 4.90
C ALA A 104 10.25 12.06 5.62
N PRO A 105 9.22 12.70 6.22
CA PRO A 105 8.15 11.99 6.93
C PRO A 105 7.48 10.91 6.07
N GLU A 106 7.24 11.20 4.79
CA GLU A 106 6.59 10.29 3.83
C GLU A 106 7.41 9.01 3.64
N LEU A 107 8.74 9.14 3.54
CA LEU A 107 9.65 7.99 3.41
C LEU A 107 9.69 7.16 4.70
N PHE A 108 9.62 7.81 5.85
CA PHE A 108 9.51 7.13 7.13
C PHE A 108 8.19 6.36 7.26
N GLU A 109 7.07 6.96 6.89
CA GLU A 109 5.75 6.32 6.91
C GLU A 109 5.70 5.12 5.96
N ALA A 110 6.24 5.25 4.74
CA ALA A 110 6.38 4.15 3.81
C ALA A 110 7.19 2.99 4.43
N ALA A 111 8.28 3.30 5.14
CA ALA A 111 9.07 2.29 5.84
C ALA A 111 8.28 1.60 6.97
N GLN A 112 7.45 2.34 7.74
CA GLN A 112 6.58 1.75 8.77
C GLN A 112 5.50 0.88 8.14
N HIS A 113 4.89 1.30 7.05
CA HIS A 113 3.91 0.49 6.32
C HIS A 113 4.51 -0.85 5.87
N ILE A 114 5.70 -0.82 5.24
CA ILE A 114 6.43 -2.03 4.85
C ILE A 114 6.74 -2.91 6.07
N ARG A 115 7.18 -2.32 7.18
CA ARG A 115 7.47 -3.04 8.42
C ARG A 115 6.22 -3.75 8.96
N THR A 116 5.10 -3.06 8.97
CA THR A 116 3.82 -3.61 9.45
C THR A 116 3.34 -4.73 8.51
N SER A 117 3.40 -4.54 7.20
CA SER A 117 3.01 -5.57 6.23
C SER A 117 3.91 -6.82 6.28
N ARG A 118 5.15 -6.68 6.74
CA ARG A 118 6.08 -7.81 6.96
C ARG A 118 5.92 -8.50 8.31
N ALA A 119 5.09 -7.98 9.21
CA ALA A 119 4.87 -8.60 10.51
C ALA A 119 4.22 -9.99 10.37
N ASN A 120 4.51 -10.87 11.33
CA ASN A 120 4.18 -12.31 11.25
C ASN A 120 2.72 -12.65 11.59
N SER A 121 1.76 -11.75 11.42
CA SER A 121 0.35 -12.08 11.63
C SER A 121 -0.23 -12.77 10.40
N ALA A 122 -1.02 -13.82 10.60
CA ALA A 122 -1.66 -14.58 9.52
C ALA A 122 -2.72 -13.75 8.78
N GLU A 123 -3.21 -12.68 9.40
CA GLU A 123 -4.33 -11.86 8.91
C GLU A 123 -3.90 -10.60 8.14
N GLN A 124 -2.59 -10.29 8.10
CA GLN A 124 -2.12 -9.08 7.42
C GLN A 124 -1.94 -9.29 5.92
N GLU A 125 -2.55 -8.41 5.15
CA GLU A 125 -2.29 -8.26 3.71
C GLU A 125 -0.82 -7.92 3.46
N ARG A 126 -0.19 -8.64 2.55
CA ARG A 126 1.22 -8.46 2.23
C ARG A 126 1.39 -8.10 0.77
N ARG A 127 1.65 -6.84 0.53
CA ARG A 127 2.03 -6.34 -0.80
C ARG A 127 3.53 -6.40 -1.06
N VAL A 128 4.32 -6.77 -0.04
CA VAL A 128 5.79 -6.85 -0.14
C VAL A 128 6.24 -8.24 0.29
N PRO A 129 7.10 -8.93 -0.50
CA PRO A 129 7.54 -10.27 -0.16
C PRO A 129 8.37 -10.29 1.13
N LEU A 130 8.18 -11.34 1.94
CA LEU A 130 8.94 -11.54 3.19
C LEU A 130 10.45 -11.68 2.95
N ASN A 131 10.82 -12.26 1.83
CA ASN A 131 12.19 -12.51 1.45
C ASN A 131 12.36 -12.32 -0.05
N THR A 132 13.18 -11.35 -0.43
CA THR A 132 13.52 -11.09 -1.84
C THR A 132 14.62 -12.02 -2.36
N ARG A 133 15.41 -12.68 -1.48
CA ARG A 133 16.44 -13.65 -1.87
C ARG A 133 15.86 -15.02 -2.21
N GLY A 134 16.62 -15.78 -3.00
CA GLY A 134 16.29 -17.15 -3.37
C GLY A 134 15.45 -17.25 -4.63
N GLN A 135 15.30 -18.47 -5.13
CA GLN A 135 14.69 -18.76 -6.43
C GLN A 135 13.19 -19.07 -6.36
N SER A 136 12.57 -19.04 -5.18
CA SER A 136 11.14 -19.35 -5.02
C SER A 136 10.30 -18.10 -5.18
N LEU A 137 9.28 -18.17 -6.02
CA LEU A 137 8.42 -17.06 -6.42
C LEU A 137 7.53 -16.57 -5.27
N LEU A 138 6.97 -17.50 -4.50
CA LEU A 138 6.08 -17.20 -3.37
C LEU A 138 6.91 -17.00 -2.09
N ALA A 139 6.88 -15.80 -1.54
CA ALA A 139 7.64 -15.44 -0.33
C ALA A 139 6.74 -14.78 0.72
N GLY A 140 6.00 -15.61 1.45
CA GLY A 140 5.18 -15.17 2.57
C GLY A 140 3.68 -15.09 2.32
N ASN A 141 3.23 -15.22 1.08
CA ASN A 141 1.83 -15.16 0.67
C ASN A 141 1.20 -16.54 0.49
N VAL A 142 1.87 -17.62 0.91
CA VAL A 142 1.41 -18.99 0.72
C VAL A 142 1.03 -19.65 2.04
N PHE A 143 -0.14 -20.27 2.06
CA PHE A 143 -0.76 -20.83 3.26
C PHE A 143 -1.28 -22.25 3.00
N CYS A 144 -1.41 -23.03 4.06
CA CYS A 144 -2.03 -24.34 4.01
C CYS A 144 -3.55 -24.19 3.99
N GLY A 145 -4.23 -24.65 2.93
CA GLY A 145 -5.68 -24.61 2.81
C GLY A 145 -6.43 -25.47 3.84
N HIS A 146 -5.72 -26.41 4.52
CA HIS A 146 -6.33 -27.28 5.53
C HIS A 146 -6.36 -26.68 6.94
N CYS A 147 -5.29 -25.94 7.33
CA CYS A 147 -5.19 -25.42 8.71
C CYS A 147 -4.90 -23.91 8.77
N GLY A 148 -4.87 -23.21 7.63
CA GLY A 148 -4.61 -21.78 7.55
C GLY A 148 -3.17 -21.34 7.91
N SER A 149 -2.33 -22.28 8.39
CA SER A 149 -0.95 -21.95 8.76
C SER A 149 -0.11 -21.62 7.54
N ARG A 150 0.85 -20.69 7.72
CA ARG A 150 1.77 -20.33 6.64
C ARG A 150 2.60 -21.55 6.19
N LEU A 151 2.82 -21.65 4.89
CA LEU A 151 3.81 -22.55 4.34
C LEU A 151 5.18 -21.87 4.36
N ALA A 152 6.13 -22.52 5.06
CA ALA A 152 7.50 -22.05 5.15
C ALA A 152 8.38 -22.74 4.12
N LEU A 153 9.25 -21.96 3.45
CA LEU A 153 10.24 -22.51 2.54
C LEU A 153 11.35 -23.21 3.32
N THR A 154 11.67 -24.44 2.97
CA THR A 154 12.80 -25.19 3.55
C THR A 154 13.70 -25.77 2.47
N THR A 155 14.98 -25.71 2.75
CA THR A 155 16.03 -26.37 1.95
C THR A 155 16.60 -27.59 2.66
N ASN A 156 16.00 -27.99 3.80
CA ASN A 156 16.46 -29.16 4.56
C ASN A 156 16.09 -30.44 3.83
N GLY A 157 17.09 -31.24 3.58
CA GLY A 157 16.96 -32.54 2.93
C GLY A 157 18.32 -33.05 2.44
N LYS A 158 18.38 -34.33 2.10
CA LYS A 158 19.56 -34.90 1.46
C LYS A 158 19.77 -34.20 0.12
N ALA A 159 21.00 -33.84 -0.16
CA ALA A 159 21.39 -33.37 -1.48
C ALA A 159 21.40 -34.56 -2.45
N TYR A 160 20.92 -34.37 -3.67
CA TYR A 160 20.88 -35.38 -4.70
C TYR A 160 21.70 -34.91 -5.91
N PRO A 161 22.36 -35.86 -6.64
CA PRO A 161 22.95 -35.49 -7.92
C PRO A 161 21.87 -34.97 -8.87
N CYS A 162 22.19 -33.96 -9.66
CA CYS A 162 21.31 -33.48 -10.72
C CYS A 162 21.15 -34.58 -11.79
N LYS A 163 19.95 -34.75 -12.34
CA LYS A 163 19.74 -35.75 -13.42
C LYS A 163 20.45 -35.38 -14.72
N GLU A 164 20.68 -34.09 -14.92
CA GLU A 164 21.31 -33.54 -16.13
C GLU A 164 22.84 -33.40 -15.99
N ASP A 165 23.34 -33.31 -14.75
CA ASP A 165 24.77 -33.20 -14.45
C ASP A 165 25.08 -33.89 -13.12
N ALA A 166 25.71 -35.05 -13.16
CA ALA A 166 26.04 -35.87 -11.99
C ALA A 166 26.98 -35.18 -10.98
N HIS A 167 27.74 -34.16 -11.41
CA HIS A 167 28.63 -33.38 -10.56
C HIS A 167 27.90 -32.25 -9.82
N ARG A 168 26.69 -31.90 -10.24
CA ARG A 168 25.88 -30.86 -9.63
C ARG A 168 24.97 -31.45 -8.55
N ILE A 169 25.17 -31.04 -7.32
CA ILE A 169 24.34 -31.43 -6.18
C ILE A 169 23.16 -30.45 -6.05
N VAL A 170 21.93 -30.95 -6.13
CA VAL A 170 20.71 -30.17 -6.00
C VAL A 170 20.03 -30.47 -4.66
N LYS A 171 19.73 -29.43 -3.89
CA LYS A 171 18.86 -29.54 -2.70
C LYS A 171 17.41 -29.35 -3.12
N ARG A 172 16.53 -30.26 -2.70
CA ARG A 172 15.08 -30.06 -2.88
C ARG A 172 14.59 -28.91 -2.02
N VAL A 173 14.06 -27.88 -2.67
CA VAL A 173 13.37 -26.77 -2.02
C VAL A 173 11.88 -27.10 -1.93
N ARG A 174 11.29 -26.97 -0.76
CA ARG A 174 9.88 -27.33 -0.50
C ARG A 174 9.21 -26.28 0.37
N TYR A 175 7.93 -26.07 0.12
CA TYR A 175 7.05 -25.37 1.05
C TYR A 175 6.46 -26.40 2.02
N ILE A 176 6.64 -26.20 3.32
CA ILE A 176 6.14 -27.07 4.38
C ILE A 176 5.13 -26.33 5.26
N CYS A 177 4.09 -27.03 5.70
CA CYS A 177 3.12 -26.49 6.63
C CYS A 177 3.79 -26.25 7.99
N TYR A 178 3.89 -24.97 8.39
CA TYR A 178 4.55 -24.57 9.64
C TYR A 178 3.79 -25.11 10.86
N GLY A 179 2.44 -25.01 10.85
CA GLY A 179 1.59 -25.52 11.94
C GLY A 179 1.78 -27.02 12.17
N LYS A 180 1.76 -27.83 11.09
CA LYS A 180 1.98 -29.28 11.14
C LYS A 180 3.39 -29.62 11.61
N THR A 181 4.41 -28.98 11.03
CA THR A 181 5.82 -29.26 11.34
C THR A 181 6.18 -28.90 12.77
N ARG A 182 5.60 -27.82 13.32
CA ARG A 182 5.80 -27.37 14.70
C ARG A 182 4.79 -27.95 15.68
N LYS A 183 3.88 -28.80 15.24
CA LYS A 183 2.80 -29.38 16.05
C LYS A 183 1.95 -28.30 16.76
N GLN A 184 1.74 -27.17 16.10
CA GLN A 184 0.94 -26.07 16.63
C GLN A 184 -0.53 -26.19 16.25
N THR A 185 -0.83 -26.90 15.16
CA THR A 185 -2.18 -27.15 14.68
C THR A 185 -2.30 -28.60 14.23
N GLU A 186 -3.47 -29.19 14.44
CA GLU A 186 -3.85 -30.45 13.78
C GLU A 186 -4.09 -30.13 12.31
N CYS A 187 -3.34 -30.78 11.45
CA CYS A 187 -3.41 -30.56 10.00
C CYS A 187 -3.38 -31.89 9.27
N ASP A 188 -4.42 -32.18 8.53
CA ASP A 188 -4.55 -33.37 7.67
C ASP A 188 -3.93 -33.14 6.28
N GLY A 189 -3.51 -31.92 5.97
CA GLY A 189 -2.89 -31.55 4.72
C GLY A 189 -1.57 -32.28 4.42
N GLN A 190 -1.08 -32.10 3.22
CA GLN A 190 0.20 -32.65 2.76
C GLN A 190 1.37 -32.04 3.56
N THR A 191 2.39 -32.85 3.87
CA THR A 191 3.53 -32.40 4.70
C THR A 191 4.36 -31.33 4.01
N GLY A 192 4.44 -31.33 2.68
CA GLY A 192 5.17 -30.34 1.93
C GLY A 192 4.94 -30.42 0.43
N TYR A 193 5.09 -29.29 -0.23
CA TYR A 193 4.92 -29.08 -1.67
C TYR A 193 6.26 -28.72 -2.29
N THR A 194 6.57 -29.27 -3.44
CA THR A 194 7.82 -28.99 -4.15
C THR A 194 7.77 -27.56 -4.71
N ALA A 195 8.75 -26.73 -4.35
CA ALA A 195 8.69 -25.30 -4.61
C ALA A 195 8.60 -24.99 -6.12
N HIS A 196 9.44 -25.63 -6.97
CA HIS A 196 9.44 -25.34 -8.40
C HIS A 196 8.11 -25.71 -9.10
N ILE A 197 7.38 -26.72 -8.59
CA ILE A 197 6.06 -27.09 -9.13
C ILE A 197 5.05 -26.00 -8.77
N LEU A 198 4.97 -25.65 -7.49
CA LEU A 198 4.03 -24.62 -7.02
C LEU A 198 4.30 -23.27 -7.65
N ASP A 199 5.57 -22.84 -7.66
CA ASP A 199 5.99 -21.60 -8.29
C ASP A 199 5.68 -21.58 -9.79
N GLY A 200 5.85 -22.72 -10.48
CA GLY A 200 5.53 -22.87 -11.90
C GLY A 200 4.03 -22.77 -12.20
N ILE A 201 3.17 -23.27 -11.30
CA ILE A 201 1.72 -23.09 -11.44
C ILE A 201 1.35 -21.62 -11.31
N ILE A 202 1.89 -20.94 -10.29
CA ILE A 202 1.63 -19.50 -10.07
C ILE A 202 2.19 -18.65 -11.23
N ASP A 203 3.38 -18.95 -11.72
CA ASP A 203 3.95 -18.24 -12.89
C ASP A 203 3.04 -18.36 -14.12
N LYS A 204 2.46 -19.56 -14.37
CA LYS A 204 1.49 -19.76 -15.45
C LYS A 204 0.22 -18.92 -15.23
N VAL A 205 -0.33 -18.92 -14.02
CA VAL A 205 -1.52 -18.13 -13.69
C VAL A 205 -1.26 -16.64 -13.92
N VAL A 206 -0.13 -16.13 -13.45
CA VAL A 206 0.24 -14.71 -13.62
C VAL A 206 0.40 -14.37 -15.11
N ARG A 207 1.03 -15.22 -15.91
CA ARG A 207 1.16 -15.02 -17.36
C ARG A 207 -0.19 -15.00 -18.06
N GLN A 208 -1.08 -15.94 -17.72
CA GLN A 208 -2.43 -15.97 -18.29
C GLN A 208 -3.24 -14.71 -17.96
N ILE A 209 -3.09 -14.19 -16.74
CA ILE A 209 -3.70 -12.90 -16.37
C ILE A 209 -3.13 -11.79 -17.26
N PHE A 210 -1.82 -11.71 -17.42
CA PHE A 210 -1.18 -10.69 -18.24
C PHE A 210 -1.60 -10.78 -19.72
N GLU A 211 -1.64 -11.98 -20.28
CA GLU A 211 -2.09 -12.20 -21.66
C GLU A 211 -3.54 -11.74 -21.86
N ARG A 212 -4.43 -12.11 -20.92
CA ARG A 212 -5.83 -11.67 -20.98
C ARG A 212 -5.97 -10.16 -20.84
N MET A 213 -5.24 -9.54 -19.91
CA MET A 213 -5.29 -8.10 -19.72
C MET A 213 -4.75 -7.34 -20.94
N LYS A 214 -3.68 -7.83 -21.58
CA LYS A 214 -3.17 -7.25 -22.83
C LYS A 214 -4.14 -7.39 -24.02
N ALA A 215 -4.99 -8.41 -24.03
CA ALA A 215 -5.97 -8.63 -25.07
C ALA A 215 -7.16 -7.65 -25.00
N ILE A 216 -7.36 -6.96 -23.87
CA ILE A 216 -8.47 -6.03 -23.66
C ILE A 216 -8.01 -4.61 -24.01
N PRO A 217 -8.66 -3.93 -24.95
CA PRO A 217 -8.39 -2.51 -25.21
C PRO A 217 -8.66 -1.65 -23.97
N LYS A 218 -7.82 -0.67 -23.70
CA LYS A 218 -7.97 0.24 -22.53
C LYS A 218 -9.36 0.89 -22.46
N SER A 219 -9.97 1.14 -23.61
CA SER A 219 -11.33 1.69 -23.71
C SER A 219 -12.43 0.73 -23.24
N GLU A 220 -12.17 -0.57 -23.18
CA GLU A 220 -13.15 -1.60 -22.84
C GLU A 220 -12.91 -2.22 -21.44
N ILE A 221 -11.91 -1.74 -20.71
CA ILE A 221 -11.49 -2.29 -19.42
C ILE A 221 -12.58 -2.16 -18.37
N VAL A 222 -13.25 -1.01 -18.36
CA VAL A 222 -14.27 -0.73 -17.35
C VAL A 222 -15.56 -1.44 -17.73
N ASN A 223 -16.06 -2.27 -16.83
CA ASN A 223 -17.32 -2.99 -17.00
C ASN A 223 -18.45 -2.02 -17.40
N ILE A 224 -19.27 -2.42 -18.37
CA ILE A 224 -20.40 -1.65 -18.91
C ILE A 224 -21.28 -1.09 -17.77
N ARG A 225 -21.56 -1.88 -16.73
CA ARG A 225 -22.35 -1.46 -15.55
C ARG A 225 -21.75 -0.27 -14.81
N TYR A 226 -20.42 -0.16 -14.75
CA TYR A 226 -19.76 1.00 -14.12
C TYR A 226 -19.87 2.25 -14.99
N ARG A 227 -19.79 2.09 -16.32
CA ARG A 227 -20.00 3.21 -17.26
C ARG A 227 -21.43 3.71 -17.17
N GLU A 228 -22.41 2.82 -17.18
CA GLU A 228 -23.83 3.17 -17.05
C GLU A 228 -24.08 3.94 -15.74
N LYS A 229 -23.58 3.44 -14.62
CA LYS A 229 -23.67 4.15 -13.32
C LYS A 229 -23.01 5.54 -13.33
N MET A 230 -21.90 5.70 -14.04
CA MET A 230 -21.24 7.00 -14.15
C MET A 230 -22.05 7.97 -15.01
N GLU A 231 -22.65 7.53 -16.12
CA GLU A 231 -23.55 8.36 -16.94
C GLU A 231 -24.84 8.72 -16.18
N GLU A 232 -25.38 7.81 -15.38
CA GLU A 232 -26.50 8.11 -14.46
C GLU A 232 -26.12 9.19 -13.45
N ARG A 233 -24.98 9.04 -12.74
CA ARG A 233 -24.46 10.03 -11.78
C ARG A 233 -24.24 11.39 -12.42
N LYS A 234 -23.67 11.42 -13.63
CA LYS A 234 -23.43 12.63 -14.41
C LYS A 234 -24.74 13.32 -14.80
N THR A 235 -25.74 12.54 -15.18
CA THR A 235 -27.07 13.05 -15.53
C THR A 235 -27.77 13.65 -14.32
N LEU A 236 -27.72 12.95 -13.16
CA LEU A 236 -28.25 13.44 -11.90
C LEU A 236 -27.58 14.74 -11.45
N LEU A 237 -26.25 14.81 -11.54
CA LEU A 237 -25.49 16.02 -11.22
C LEU A 237 -25.86 17.19 -12.12
N LYS A 238 -26.04 16.94 -13.43
CA LYS A 238 -26.45 17.97 -14.38
C LYS A 238 -27.85 18.50 -14.06
N SER A 239 -28.79 17.62 -13.72
CA SER A 239 -30.14 18.02 -13.29
C SER A 239 -30.09 18.83 -12.00
N ALA A 240 -29.39 18.34 -10.97
CA ALA A 240 -29.27 19.02 -9.69
C ALA A 240 -28.62 20.41 -9.81
N LYS A 241 -27.59 20.57 -10.66
CA LYS A 241 -26.98 21.89 -10.97
C LYS A 241 -27.95 22.82 -11.67
N SER A 242 -28.78 22.31 -12.58
CA SER A 242 -29.82 23.10 -13.26
C SER A 242 -30.90 23.56 -12.28
N ASP A 243 -31.33 22.69 -11.38
CA ASP A 243 -32.36 23.01 -10.41
C ASP A 243 -31.88 24.00 -9.35
N TYR A 244 -30.62 23.87 -8.90
CA TYR A 244 -30.01 24.85 -8.04
C TYR A 244 -29.88 26.21 -8.73
N ALA A 245 -29.43 26.26 -9.99
CA ALA A 245 -29.31 27.50 -10.72
C ALA A 245 -30.67 28.23 -10.90
N LYS A 246 -31.75 27.46 -11.11
CA LYS A 246 -33.12 28.02 -11.19
C LYS A 246 -33.57 28.60 -9.83
N ALA A 247 -33.38 27.83 -8.74
CA ALA A 247 -33.76 28.28 -7.41
C ALA A 247 -32.96 29.54 -6.98
N ALA A 248 -31.68 29.57 -7.26
CA ALA A 248 -30.83 30.73 -7.00
C ALA A 248 -31.28 31.98 -7.80
N ALA A 249 -31.59 31.81 -9.08
CA ALA A 249 -32.09 32.92 -9.92
C ALA A 249 -33.47 33.42 -9.48
N GLU A 250 -34.35 32.51 -8.99
CA GLU A 250 -35.65 32.86 -8.41
C GLU A 250 -35.45 33.70 -7.14
N LEU A 251 -34.56 33.27 -6.25
CA LEU A 251 -34.20 33.99 -5.03
C LEU A 251 -33.62 35.39 -5.33
N ASP A 252 -32.69 35.49 -6.29
CA ASP A 252 -32.12 36.78 -6.69
C ASP A 252 -33.18 37.72 -7.28
N THR A 253 -34.13 37.19 -8.03
CA THR A 253 -35.26 37.95 -8.55
C THR A 253 -36.14 38.53 -7.45
N LEU A 254 -36.46 37.70 -6.43
CA LEU A 254 -37.21 38.12 -5.26
C LEU A 254 -36.46 39.20 -4.42
N ARG A 255 -35.16 39.00 -4.25
CA ARG A 255 -34.30 40.01 -3.57
C ARG A 255 -34.24 41.32 -4.29
N ALA A 256 -34.21 41.34 -5.62
CA ALA A 256 -34.28 42.53 -6.42
C ALA A 256 -35.64 43.24 -6.31
N GLU A 257 -36.74 42.48 -6.13
CA GLU A 257 -38.07 43.04 -5.92
C GLU A 257 -38.25 43.71 -4.56
N VAL A 258 -37.49 43.27 -3.52
CA VAL A 258 -37.44 43.97 -2.23
C VAL A 258 -36.96 45.43 -2.39
N ILE A 259 -35.94 45.64 -3.23
CA ILE A 259 -35.43 46.99 -3.50
C ILE A 259 -36.47 47.87 -4.12
N LYS A 260 -37.32 47.35 -5.05
CA LYS A 260 -38.43 48.10 -5.67
C LYS A 260 -39.54 48.35 -4.64
N SER A 261 -39.86 47.39 -3.78
CA SER A 261 -40.85 47.57 -2.73
C SER A 261 -40.47 48.67 -1.75
N LEU A 262 -39.18 48.81 -1.37
CA LEU A 262 -38.69 49.91 -0.53
C LEU A 262 -38.80 51.26 -1.21
N ARG A 263 -38.84 51.32 -2.55
CA ARG A 263 -39.06 52.54 -3.31
C ARG A 263 -40.53 52.84 -3.60
N GLY A 264 -41.45 51.97 -3.15
CA GLY A 264 -42.88 52.12 -3.43
C GLY A 264 -43.28 51.75 -4.88
N GLU A 265 -42.42 51.05 -5.61
CA GLU A 265 -42.60 50.72 -7.03
C GLU A 265 -43.09 49.23 -7.24
N SER A 266 -43.25 48.48 -6.15
CA SER A 266 -43.63 47.06 -6.17
C SER A 266 -45.14 46.88 -5.95
N ALA A 267 -45.76 45.91 -6.60
CA ALA A 267 -47.15 45.50 -6.37
C ALA A 267 -47.36 44.56 -5.18
N PHE A 268 -46.25 44.06 -4.53
CA PHE A 268 -46.28 43.10 -3.42
C PHE A 268 -46.16 43.81 -2.07
N SER A 269 -46.89 43.28 -1.05
CA SER A 269 -46.74 43.74 0.31
C SER A 269 -45.41 43.23 0.91
N GLN A 270 -44.82 43.97 1.87
CA GLN A 270 -43.57 43.61 2.52
C GLN A 270 -43.64 42.24 3.22
N ASP A 271 -44.76 41.95 3.90
CA ASP A 271 -44.96 40.65 4.61
C ASP A 271 -44.99 39.48 3.62
N LEU A 272 -45.65 39.61 2.48
CA LEU A 272 -45.72 38.58 1.44
C LEU A 272 -44.35 38.36 0.81
N LEU A 273 -43.59 39.40 0.52
CA LEU A 273 -42.22 39.28 0.02
C LEU A 273 -41.28 38.57 1.01
N GLY A 274 -41.43 38.90 2.30
CA GLY A 274 -40.67 38.26 3.39
C GLY A 274 -40.94 36.74 3.47
N SER A 275 -42.22 36.33 3.40
CA SER A 275 -42.59 34.92 3.36
C SER A 275 -42.04 34.21 2.12
N LEU A 276 -42.24 34.78 0.94
CA LEU A 276 -41.74 34.20 -0.33
C LEU A 276 -40.25 34.04 -0.37
N ILE A 277 -39.49 34.99 0.16
CA ILE A 277 -38.03 34.92 0.26
C ILE A 277 -37.60 33.81 1.22
N SER A 278 -38.25 33.69 2.42
CA SER A 278 -37.93 32.63 3.37
C SER A 278 -38.19 31.23 2.78
N ASP A 279 -39.33 31.05 2.10
CA ASP A 279 -39.68 29.80 1.43
C ASP A 279 -38.68 29.48 0.31
N CYS A 280 -38.30 30.48 -0.48
CA CYS A 280 -37.33 30.33 -1.57
C CYS A 280 -35.91 30.06 -1.03
N GLU A 281 -35.50 30.66 0.07
CA GLU A 281 -34.23 30.37 0.75
C GLU A 281 -34.18 28.94 1.24
N THR A 282 -35.26 28.46 1.86
CA THR A 282 -35.37 27.06 2.32
C THR A 282 -35.26 26.09 1.13
N LYS A 283 -36.01 26.34 0.07
CA LYS A 283 -35.94 25.55 -1.18
C LYS A 283 -34.53 25.58 -1.80
N CYS A 284 -33.88 26.74 -1.83
CA CYS A 284 -32.53 26.90 -2.37
C CYS A 284 -31.51 26.07 -1.58
N LEU A 285 -31.61 26.05 -0.23
CA LEU A 285 -30.79 25.22 0.64
C LEU A 285 -31.01 23.71 0.39
N GLU A 286 -32.25 23.26 0.25
CA GLU A 286 -32.55 21.86 -0.03
C GLU A 286 -31.96 21.41 -1.38
N VAL A 287 -32.14 22.23 -2.41
CA VAL A 287 -31.59 21.92 -3.76
C VAL A 287 -30.07 22.02 -3.76
N GLN A 288 -29.48 22.94 -2.99
CA GLN A 288 -28.03 23.00 -2.81
C GLN A 288 -27.48 21.71 -2.18
N HIS A 289 -28.08 21.23 -1.10
CA HIS A 289 -27.72 19.95 -0.49
C HIS A 289 -27.81 18.78 -1.48
N THR A 290 -28.86 18.76 -2.29
CA THR A 290 -29.04 17.74 -3.32
C THR A 290 -27.94 17.79 -4.39
N MET A 291 -27.55 19.01 -4.81
CA MET A 291 -26.47 19.23 -5.76
C MET A 291 -25.11 18.81 -5.17
N GLU A 292 -24.83 19.16 -3.92
CA GLU A 292 -23.59 18.79 -3.22
C GLU A 292 -23.47 17.26 -3.07
N ALA A 293 -24.57 16.59 -2.69
CA ALA A 293 -24.61 15.13 -2.61
C ALA A 293 -24.40 14.47 -3.98
N ALA A 294 -25.01 14.99 -5.05
CA ALA A 294 -24.82 14.50 -6.41
C ALA A 294 -23.38 14.73 -6.92
N GLN A 295 -22.77 15.87 -6.56
CA GLN A 295 -21.37 16.17 -6.87
C GLN A 295 -20.43 15.20 -6.17
N ALA A 296 -20.61 14.98 -4.86
CA ALA A 296 -19.79 14.03 -4.08
C ALA A 296 -19.89 12.61 -4.65
N ALA A 297 -21.09 12.16 -5.00
CA ALA A 297 -21.28 10.84 -5.60
C ALA A 297 -20.62 10.71 -6.99
N TYR A 298 -20.62 11.78 -7.79
CA TYR A 298 -19.92 11.80 -9.06
C TYR A 298 -18.39 11.77 -8.88
N ASP A 299 -17.86 12.59 -7.96
CA ASP A 299 -16.42 12.68 -7.69
C ASP A 299 -15.87 11.36 -7.13
N GLU A 300 -16.62 10.69 -6.24
CA GLU A 300 -16.28 9.35 -5.75
C GLU A 300 -16.22 8.33 -6.90
N GLY A 301 -17.20 8.36 -7.79
CA GLY A 301 -17.21 7.49 -8.96
C GLY A 301 -16.05 7.75 -9.92
N GLN A 302 -15.70 9.02 -10.13
CA GLN A 302 -14.57 9.41 -10.96
C GLN A 302 -13.24 8.94 -10.36
N ALA A 303 -13.04 9.16 -9.07
CA ALA A 303 -11.85 8.68 -8.34
C ALA A 303 -11.69 7.15 -8.43
N MET A 304 -12.80 6.41 -8.38
CA MET A 304 -12.79 4.96 -8.56
C MET A 304 -12.38 4.56 -9.99
N LEU A 305 -12.88 5.24 -11.02
CA LEU A 305 -12.47 4.99 -12.41
C LEU A 305 -11.00 5.30 -12.64
N ASP A 306 -10.50 6.38 -12.05
CA ASP A 306 -9.10 6.77 -12.16
C ASP A 306 -8.20 5.74 -11.47
N ALA A 307 -8.61 5.21 -10.31
CA ALA A 307 -7.91 4.13 -9.61
C ALA A 307 -7.88 2.83 -10.44
N LEU A 308 -8.99 2.46 -11.09
CA LEU A 308 -9.05 1.30 -11.98
C LEU A 308 -8.13 1.45 -13.21
N ASN A 309 -8.11 2.63 -13.81
CA ASN A 309 -7.20 2.91 -14.91
C ASN A 309 -5.73 2.85 -14.50
N ALA A 310 -5.39 3.38 -13.33
CA ALA A 310 -4.04 3.29 -12.78
C ALA A 310 -3.63 1.84 -12.51
N GLN A 311 -4.52 1.03 -11.91
CA GLN A 311 -4.28 -0.41 -11.70
C GLN A 311 -4.05 -1.16 -13.00
N TYR A 312 -4.80 -0.84 -14.05
CA TYR A 312 -4.58 -1.44 -15.36
C TYR A 312 -3.21 -1.06 -15.93
N ASP A 313 -2.84 0.21 -15.90
CA ASP A 313 -1.55 0.67 -16.39
C ASP A 313 -0.39 -0.01 -15.65
N ASP A 314 -0.52 -0.21 -14.34
CA ASP A 314 0.43 -0.97 -13.53
C ASP A 314 0.52 -2.44 -13.99
N ILE A 315 -0.63 -3.11 -14.21
CA ILE A 315 -0.66 -4.51 -14.66
C ILE A 315 0.01 -4.66 -16.03
N ILE A 316 -0.28 -3.76 -16.97
CA ILE A 316 0.34 -3.79 -18.30
C ILE A 316 1.85 -3.55 -18.21
N SER A 317 2.28 -2.58 -17.40
CA SER A 317 3.70 -2.33 -17.15
C SER A 317 4.40 -3.56 -16.56
N TRP A 318 3.79 -4.24 -15.60
CA TRP A 318 4.33 -5.49 -15.05
C TRP A 318 4.34 -6.60 -16.09
N ALA A 319 3.30 -6.71 -16.91
CA ALA A 319 3.20 -7.70 -17.97
C ALA A 319 4.32 -7.55 -19.03
N ASP A 320 4.72 -6.33 -19.33
CA ASP A 320 5.79 -6.07 -20.29
C ASP A 320 7.18 -6.38 -19.74
N MET A 321 7.36 -6.18 -18.44
CA MET A 321 8.64 -6.42 -17.78
C MET A 321 8.80 -7.85 -17.25
N TYR A 322 7.73 -8.60 -17.05
CA TYR A 322 7.73 -9.84 -16.26
C TYR A 322 8.68 -10.90 -16.80
N ASP A 323 8.74 -11.09 -18.12
CA ASP A 323 9.57 -12.14 -18.73
C ASP A 323 11.06 -11.87 -18.58
N SER A 324 11.48 -10.63 -18.74
CA SER A 324 12.87 -10.18 -18.60
C SER A 324 13.26 -9.86 -17.15
N ALA A 325 12.29 -9.81 -16.23
CA ALA A 325 12.49 -9.41 -14.86
C ALA A 325 13.35 -10.41 -14.06
N SER A 326 14.16 -9.87 -13.15
CA SER A 326 14.86 -10.68 -12.15
C SER A 326 13.86 -11.44 -11.25
N MET A 327 14.31 -12.53 -10.60
CA MET A 327 13.45 -13.24 -9.64
C MET A 327 12.95 -12.33 -8.50
N GLU A 328 13.74 -11.35 -8.11
CA GLU A 328 13.35 -10.36 -7.08
C GLU A 328 12.20 -9.48 -7.57
N SER A 329 12.29 -8.97 -8.79
CA SER A 329 11.23 -8.18 -9.43
C SER A 329 9.97 -9.01 -9.66
N LYS A 330 10.10 -10.27 -10.11
CA LYS A 330 8.95 -11.20 -10.24
C LYS A 330 8.23 -11.41 -8.91
N LYS A 331 8.96 -11.57 -7.80
CA LYS A 331 8.36 -11.68 -6.46
C LYS A 331 7.60 -10.42 -6.06
N MET A 332 8.12 -9.24 -6.35
CA MET A 332 7.43 -7.98 -6.08
C MET A 332 6.12 -7.91 -6.88
N ILE A 333 6.17 -8.19 -8.17
CA ILE A 333 4.99 -8.20 -9.04
C ILE A 333 3.94 -9.20 -8.53
N VAL A 334 4.34 -10.43 -8.21
CA VAL A 334 3.44 -11.46 -7.66
C VAL A 334 2.83 -11.02 -6.32
N SER A 335 3.60 -10.37 -5.45
CA SER A 335 3.08 -9.85 -4.17
C SER A 335 2.14 -8.66 -4.35
N CYS A 336 2.28 -7.88 -5.41
CA CYS A 336 1.33 -6.83 -5.77
C CYS A 336 0.02 -7.40 -6.34
N LEU A 337 0.10 -8.47 -7.13
CA LEU A 337 -1.06 -9.10 -7.75
C LEU A 337 -1.82 -10.02 -6.80
N ILE A 338 -1.10 -10.84 -6.03
CA ILE A 338 -1.66 -11.94 -5.24
C ILE A 338 -1.55 -11.64 -3.74
N ARG A 339 -2.71 -11.55 -3.09
CA ARG A 339 -2.82 -11.36 -1.65
C ARG A 339 -2.49 -12.62 -0.88
N ARG A 340 -3.08 -13.76 -1.30
CA ARG A 340 -3.00 -15.02 -0.60
C ARG A 340 -3.09 -16.20 -1.57
N VAL A 341 -2.29 -17.22 -1.35
CA VAL A 341 -2.39 -18.51 -2.03
C VAL A 341 -2.61 -19.59 -0.98
N GLU A 342 -3.73 -20.25 -1.01
CA GLU A 342 -4.01 -21.42 -0.19
C GLU A 342 -3.74 -22.68 -0.99
N VAL A 343 -2.93 -23.57 -0.43
CA VAL A 343 -2.49 -24.79 -1.10
C VAL A 343 -3.14 -26.00 -0.42
N TYR A 344 -3.89 -26.74 -1.18
CA TYR A 344 -4.52 -27.99 -0.79
C TYR A 344 -3.71 -29.20 -1.30
N ARG A 345 -4.16 -30.42 -1.00
CA ARG A 345 -3.54 -31.63 -1.54
C ARG A 345 -3.52 -31.59 -3.07
N ASP A 346 -2.53 -32.28 -3.64
CA ASP A 346 -2.35 -32.43 -5.09
C ASP A 346 -2.23 -31.11 -5.86
N TYR A 347 -1.67 -30.07 -5.18
CA TYR A 347 -1.45 -28.73 -5.71
C TYR A 347 -2.72 -28.01 -6.16
N ARG A 348 -3.89 -28.36 -5.61
CA ARG A 348 -5.09 -27.54 -5.79
C ARG A 348 -4.90 -26.23 -5.05
N LEU A 349 -5.21 -25.13 -5.72
CA LEU A 349 -4.96 -23.78 -5.21
C LEU A 349 -6.26 -23.00 -5.10
N HIS A 350 -6.34 -22.18 -4.07
CA HIS A 350 -7.25 -21.04 -4.00
C HIS A 350 -6.39 -19.78 -3.92
N ILE A 351 -6.63 -18.83 -4.82
CA ILE A 351 -5.80 -17.64 -4.97
C ILE A 351 -6.67 -16.42 -4.77
N ASP A 352 -6.35 -15.64 -3.73
CA ASP A 352 -6.95 -14.32 -3.49
C ASP A 352 -6.04 -13.27 -4.11
N PHE A 353 -6.63 -12.40 -4.93
CA PHE A 353 -5.91 -11.31 -5.58
C PHE A 353 -6.06 -10.00 -4.81
N ASN A 354 -5.08 -9.10 -4.97
CA ASN A 354 -5.15 -7.73 -4.48
C ASN A 354 -5.99 -6.82 -5.38
N ILE A 355 -6.33 -7.31 -6.57
CA ILE A 355 -7.06 -6.60 -7.61
C ILE A 355 -8.40 -7.30 -7.76
N ASP A 356 -9.46 -6.52 -7.75
CA ASP A 356 -10.81 -7.00 -8.02
C ASP A 356 -11.02 -7.08 -9.53
N PHE A 357 -10.81 -8.28 -10.09
CA PHE A 357 -10.98 -8.53 -11.52
C PHE A 357 -12.44 -8.50 -11.98
N GLU A 358 -13.43 -8.54 -11.07
CA GLU A 358 -14.85 -8.40 -11.44
C GLU A 358 -15.18 -7.00 -11.95
N GLN A 359 -14.38 -6.01 -11.60
CA GLN A 359 -14.52 -4.63 -12.05
C GLN A 359 -14.05 -4.44 -13.50
N PHE A 360 -13.27 -5.38 -14.03
CA PHE A 360 -12.81 -5.37 -15.40
C PHE A 360 -13.79 -6.13 -16.31
N SER A 361 -14.01 -5.62 -17.52
CA SER A 361 -15.04 -6.12 -18.45
C SER A 361 -14.86 -7.55 -18.93
N ALA A 362 -13.68 -8.11 -18.76
CA ALA A 362 -13.32 -9.40 -19.36
C ALA A 362 -13.84 -10.63 -18.61
N GLY A 363 -14.58 -10.49 -17.51
CA GLY A 363 -15.04 -11.65 -16.76
C GLY A 363 -13.91 -12.68 -16.68
N LEU A 364 -12.78 -12.31 -16.06
CA LEU A 364 -11.66 -13.23 -15.85
C LEU A 364 -12.18 -14.35 -14.96
N ASP A 365 -12.71 -15.41 -15.57
CA ASP A 365 -13.04 -16.63 -14.84
C ASP A 365 -11.74 -17.27 -14.39
N ILE A 366 -11.27 -16.79 -13.21
CA ILE A 366 -10.03 -17.24 -12.57
C ILE A 366 -10.21 -18.66 -12.03
N SER A 367 -11.45 -19.10 -11.81
CA SER A 367 -11.75 -20.48 -11.37
C SER A 367 -11.33 -21.51 -12.42
N ALA A 368 -11.38 -21.15 -13.71
CA ALA A 368 -10.92 -22.02 -14.80
C ALA A 368 -9.39 -22.07 -14.97
N ILE A 369 -8.65 -21.14 -14.35
CA ILE A 369 -7.18 -21.08 -14.46
C ILE A 369 -6.50 -21.92 -13.36
N ALA A 370 -7.16 -22.12 -12.22
CA ALA A 370 -6.63 -22.84 -11.06
C ALA A 370 -6.95 -24.34 -11.08
N ALA A 371 -7.67 -24.84 -12.08
CA ALA A 371 -7.91 -26.25 -12.35
C ALA A 371 -6.84 -26.79 -13.32
#